data_345195696110eb1fbce307434fe1ebd8
#
_entry.id   345195696110eb1fbce307434fe1ebd8
#
_cell.length_a   1.000
_cell.length_b   1.000
_cell.length_c   1.000
_cell.angle_alpha   90.00
_cell.angle_beta   90.00
_cell.angle_gamma   90.00
#
_symmetry.space_group_name_H-M   'P 1'
#
loop_
_entity.id
_entity.type
_entity.pdbx_description
1 polymer ?
#
loop_
_entity_poly.entity_id
_entity_poly.type
_entity_poly.pdbx_seq_one_letter_code
_entity_poly.pdbx_strand_id
1 'polypeptide(L)'
;MSPLSDSDLLAAADAVAARAYAPYSSFHVGCAVLARDGRVIEGVNVENAAYPLGVCAERTAFSRAVAEGYRPGDFVAAASTASPCGGCRQWLQEMGVERVVFRNGGRVVTMTPDELLPESFDSSKLS
;
A
#
# COMPACT_ATOMS: atom_id res chain seq x y z
N MET A 1 21.73 3.62 12.95
CA MET A 1 20.79 2.58 12.56
C MET A 1 20.37 2.81 11.12
N SER A 2 20.52 1.79 10.29
CA SER A 2 20.15 1.91 8.88
C SER A 2 18.63 1.96 8.72
N PRO A 3 18.10 2.78 7.80
CA PRO A 3 16.69 2.71 7.48
C PRO A 3 16.37 1.34 6.85
N LEU A 4 15.12 0.94 6.96
CA LEU A 4 14.66 -0.29 6.32
C LEU A 4 14.83 -0.18 4.82
N SER A 5 15.40 -1.23 4.22
CA SER A 5 15.51 -1.31 2.77
C SER A 5 14.13 -1.64 2.16
N ASP A 6 13.98 -1.40 0.87
CA ASP A 6 12.77 -1.79 0.15
C ASP A 6 12.58 -3.31 0.22
N SER A 7 13.67 -4.07 0.21
CA SER A 7 13.63 -5.52 0.36
C SER A 7 13.08 -5.94 1.73
N ASP A 8 13.51 -5.27 2.80
CA ASP A 8 13.01 -5.53 4.16
C ASP A 8 11.54 -5.17 4.28
N LEU A 9 11.13 -4.08 3.66
CA LEU A 9 9.75 -3.63 3.69
C LEU A 9 8.85 -4.62 2.93
N LEU A 10 9.32 -5.10 1.79
CA LEU A 10 8.58 -6.11 1.01
C LEU A 10 8.50 -7.43 1.77
N ALA A 11 9.53 -7.80 2.52
CA ALA A 11 9.50 -8.99 3.36
C ALA A 11 8.45 -8.86 4.48
N ALA A 12 8.30 -7.66 5.05
CA ALA A 12 7.25 -7.41 6.03
C ALA A 12 5.86 -7.54 5.41
N ALA A 13 5.69 -7.05 4.18
CA ALA A 13 4.44 -7.21 3.44
C ALA A 13 4.13 -8.69 3.19
N ASP A 14 5.14 -9.47 2.79
CA ASP A 14 4.98 -10.92 2.59
C ASP A 14 4.54 -11.60 3.88
N ALA A 15 5.14 -11.26 4.99
CA ALA A 15 4.83 -11.89 6.28
C ALA A 15 3.39 -11.61 6.71
N VAL A 16 2.93 -10.37 6.56
CA VAL A 16 1.58 -10.00 7.00
C VAL A 16 0.50 -10.54 6.06
N ALA A 17 0.84 -10.84 4.80
CA ALA A 17 -0.11 -11.37 3.83
C ALA A 17 -0.80 -12.64 4.32
N ALA A 18 -0.14 -13.43 5.16
CA ALA A 18 -0.73 -14.63 5.73
C ALA A 18 -1.98 -14.34 6.59
N ARG A 19 -2.14 -13.11 7.06
CA ARG A 19 -3.28 -12.69 7.87
C ARG A 19 -4.44 -12.15 7.06
N ALA A 20 -4.33 -12.11 5.72
CA ALA A 20 -5.40 -11.59 4.88
C ALA A 20 -6.68 -12.41 5.05
N TYR A 21 -7.81 -11.70 5.03
CA TYR A 21 -9.12 -12.36 5.06
C TYR A 21 -9.61 -12.47 3.62
N ALA A 22 -9.32 -13.60 2.98
CA ALA A 22 -9.61 -13.80 1.56
C ALA A 22 -10.34 -15.12 1.30
N PRO A 23 -11.54 -15.32 1.95
CA PRO A 23 -12.24 -16.59 1.84
C PRO A 23 -12.86 -16.84 0.46
N TYR A 24 -13.00 -15.80 -0.36
CA TYR A 24 -13.67 -15.92 -1.67
C TYR A 24 -12.68 -16.11 -2.79
N SER A 25 -11.60 -15.36 -2.80
CA SER A 25 -10.61 -15.41 -3.87
C SER A 25 -9.41 -16.30 -3.58
N SER A 26 -9.11 -16.52 -2.32
CA SER A 26 -7.89 -17.16 -1.83
C SER A 26 -6.63 -16.39 -2.26
N PHE A 27 -6.75 -15.14 -2.68
CA PHE A 27 -5.65 -14.29 -3.07
C PHE A 27 -5.27 -13.38 -1.91
N HIS A 28 -4.17 -13.73 -1.22
CA HIS A 28 -3.71 -13.06 -0.01
C HIS A 28 -2.68 -12.00 -0.35
N VAL A 29 -2.97 -10.75 -0.02
CA VAL A 29 -2.08 -9.62 -0.29
C VAL A 29 -1.71 -8.94 1.03
N GLY A 30 -0.44 -8.60 1.17
CA GLY A 30 0.05 -7.81 2.29
C GLY A 30 0.65 -6.50 1.79
N CYS A 31 0.54 -5.48 2.63
CA CYS A 31 1.14 -4.17 2.39
C CYS A 31 1.84 -3.72 3.65
N ALA A 32 3.02 -3.11 3.50
CA ALA A 32 3.76 -2.51 4.60
C ALA A 32 4.14 -1.10 4.19
N VAL A 33 3.79 -0.12 5.01
CA VAL A 33 4.05 1.30 4.74
C VAL A 33 5.06 1.80 5.74
N LEU A 34 6.12 2.44 5.26
CA LEU A 34 7.17 3.02 6.11
C LEU A 34 6.91 4.51 6.28
N ALA A 35 6.66 4.91 7.52
CA ALA A 35 6.50 6.32 7.87
C ALA A 35 7.88 6.97 8.09
N ARG A 36 7.92 8.30 8.02
CA ARG A 36 9.19 9.05 8.19
C ARG A 36 9.78 8.90 9.57
N ASP A 37 8.95 8.61 10.58
CA ASP A 37 9.43 8.38 11.95
C ASP A 37 10.03 6.97 12.13
N GLY A 38 10.05 6.15 11.08
CA GLY A 38 10.63 4.81 11.11
C GLY A 38 9.65 3.70 11.40
N ARG A 39 8.40 4.04 11.72
CA ARG A 39 7.39 3.01 12.00
C ARG A 39 6.89 2.36 10.72
N VAL A 40 6.66 1.06 10.79
CA VAL A 40 6.04 0.28 9.71
C VAL A 40 4.59 -0.01 10.08
N ILE A 41 3.66 0.37 9.21
CA ILE A 41 2.24 0.11 9.38
C ILE A 41 1.83 -0.92 8.32
N GLU A 42 1.26 -2.04 8.77
CA GLU A 42 0.92 -3.16 7.91
C GLU A 42 -0.58 -3.23 7.65
N GLY A 43 -0.95 -3.71 6.47
CA GLY A 43 -2.32 -3.95 6.09
C GLY A 43 -2.43 -5.20 5.23
N VAL A 44 -3.64 -5.75 5.16
CA VAL A 44 -3.96 -6.94 4.37
C VAL A 44 -5.27 -6.70 3.65
N ASN A 45 -5.52 -7.45 2.58
CA ASN A 45 -6.83 -7.39 1.96
C ASN A 45 -7.88 -8.06 2.85
N VAL A 46 -9.05 -7.46 2.88
CA VAL A 46 -10.19 -7.93 3.67
C VAL A 46 -11.38 -8.03 2.72
N GLU A 47 -11.79 -9.26 2.42
CA GLU A 47 -12.89 -9.50 1.51
C GLU A 47 -14.23 -9.48 2.24
N ASN A 48 -15.30 -9.40 1.47
CA ASN A 48 -16.65 -9.35 1.97
C ASN A 48 -17.55 -10.15 1.02
N ALA A 49 -18.56 -10.83 1.56
CA ALA A 49 -19.53 -11.52 0.72
C ALA A 49 -20.23 -10.55 -0.25
N ALA A 50 -20.39 -9.30 0.18
CA ALA A 50 -20.77 -8.21 -0.72
C ALA A 50 -19.49 -7.69 -1.39
N TYR A 51 -19.12 -8.26 -2.52
CA TYR A 51 -17.84 -8.05 -3.18
C TYR A 51 -17.41 -6.59 -3.32
N PRO A 52 -18.29 -5.64 -3.67
CA PRO A 52 -17.87 -4.24 -3.78
C PRO A 52 -17.38 -3.62 -2.47
N LEU A 53 -17.64 -4.24 -1.34
CA LEU A 53 -17.23 -3.73 -0.03
C LEU A 53 -15.87 -4.24 0.43
N GLY A 54 -15.24 -5.12 -0.34
CA GLY A 54 -13.90 -5.59 -0.02
C GLY A 54 -12.88 -4.47 -0.08
N VAL A 55 -11.79 -4.60 0.71
CA VAL A 55 -10.76 -3.57 0.82
C VAL A 55 -9.41 -4.20 0.49
N CYS A 56 -8.63 -3.51 -0.36
CA CYS A 56 -7.28 -3.93 -0.71
C CYS A 56 -6.30 -3.67 0.44
N ALA A 57 -5.18 -4.41 0.44
CA ALA A 57 -4.17 -4.31 1.49
C ALA A 57 -3.61 -2.88 1.65
N GLU A 58 -3.40 -2.16 0.54
CA GLU A 58 -2.88 -0.80 0.58
C GLU A 58 -3.84 0.13 1.31
N ARG A 59 -5.13 0.01 1.04
CA ARG A 59 -6.16 0.84 1.70
C ARG A 59 -6.23 0.54 3.19
N THR A 60 -6.13 -0.74 3.56
CA THR A 60 -6.13 -1.14 4.97
C THR A 60 -4.95 -0.53 5.70
N ALA A 61 -3.75 -0.60 5.10
CA ALA A 61 -2.55 -0.04 5.72
C ALA A 61 -2.65 1.47 5.90
N PHE A 62 -3.05 2.20 4.87
CA PHE A 62 -3.16 3.66 4.95
C PHE A 62 -4.31 4.10 5.85
N SER A 63 -5.44 3.40 5.83
CA SER A 63 -6.56 3.71 6.74
C SER A 63 -6.13 3.55 8.20
N ARG A 64 -5.40 2.48 8.48
CA ARG A 64 -4.83 2.24 9.81
C ARG A 64 -3.86 3.35 10.19
N ALA A 65 -2.98 3.74 9.27
CA ALA A 65 -2.01 4.80 9.52
C ALA A 65 -2.72 6.13 9.85
N VAL A 66 -3.74 6.49 9.10
CA VAL A 66 -4.50 7.73 9.36
C VAL A 66 -5.17 7.66 10.73
N ALA A 67 -5.73 6.50 11.10
CA ALA A 67 -6.35 6.33 12.41
C ALA A 67 -5.32 6.47 13.53
N GLU A 68 -4.05 6.17 13.27
CA GLU A 68 -2.97 6.30 14.24
C GLU A 68 -2.32 7.68 14.22
N GLY A 69 -2.85 8.63 13.41
CA GLY A 69 -2.41 10.02 13.44
C GLY A 69 -1.54 10.46 12.27
N TYR A 70 -1.17 9.56 11.36
CA TYR A 70 -0.38 9.92 10.19
C TYR A 70 -1.25 10.63 9.15
N ARG A 71 -0.61 11.41 8.29
CA ARG A 71 -1.29 12.21 7.25
C ARG A 71 -0.52 12.12 5.95
N PRO A 72 -1.14 12.53 4.82
CA PRO A 72 -0.43 12.59 3.54
C PRO A 72 0.91 13.32 3.67
N GLY A 73 1.95 12.74 3.07
CA GLY A 73 3.30 13.27 3.15
C GLY A 73 4.15 12.67 4.26
N ASP A 74 3.54 11.93 5.19
CA ASP A 74 4.29 11.33 6.30
C ASP A 74 4.96 10.00 5.93
N PHE A 75 4.88 9.59 4.67
CA PHE A 75 5.29 8.24 4.26
C PHE A 75 6.46 8.27 3.29
N VAL A 76 7.40 7.37 3.52
CA VAL A 76 8.61 7.23 2.68
C VAL A 76 8.38 6.20 1.58
N ALA A 77 7.85 5.03 1.93
CA ALA A 77 7.70 3.94 0.98
C ALA A 77 6.50 3.07 1.34
N ALA A 78 5.94 2.43 0.33
CA ALA A 78 4.93 1.40 0.51
C ALA A 78 5.37 0.17 -0.24
N ALA A 79 5.29 -1.00 0.39
CA ALA A 79 5.58 -2.28 -0.24
C ALA A 79 4.31 -3.11 -0.30
N SER A 80 4.04 -3.72 -1.45
CA SER A 80 2.88 -4.56 -1.65
C SER A 80 3.29 -5.87 -2.31
N THR A 81 2.68 -6.97 -1.89
CA THR A 81 3.00 -8.29 -2.47
C THR A 81 2.39 -8.48 -3.85
N ALA A 82 1.52 -7.58 -4.29
CA ALA A 82 0.89 -7.61 -5.60
C ALA A 82 0.94 -6.23 -6.24
N SER A 83 0.81 -6.18 -7.56
CA SER A 83 0.70 -4.92 -8.27
C SER A 83 -0.55 -4.18 -7.78
N PRO A 84 -0.43 -2.91 -7.36
CA PRO A 84 -1.58 -2.18 -6.84
C PRO A 84 -2.64 -1.95 -7.92
N CYS A 85 -3.89 -2.16 -7.57
CA CYS A 85 -4.99 -1.92 -8.50
C CYS A 85 -5.17 -0.42 -8.77
N GLY A 86 -5.99 -0.08 -9.75
CA GLY A 86 -6.19 1.32 -10.13
C GLY A 86 -6.65 2.19 -8.97
N GLY A 87 -7.60 1.70 -8.18
CA GLY A 87 -8.07 2.43 -7.00
C GLY A 87 -6.99 2.63 -5.95
N CYS A 88 -6.15 1.62 -5.73
CA CYS A 88 -5.05 1.75 -4.77
C CYS A 88 -3.99 2.72 -5.27
N ARG A 89 -3.80 2.83 -6.58
CA ARG A 89 -2.86 3.82 -7.13
C ARG A 89 -3.31 5.25 -6.81
N GLN A 90 -4.62 5.49 -6.82
CA GLN A 90 -5.17 6.78 -6.41
C GLN A 90 -4.91 7.03 -4.91
N TRP A 91 -5.01 6.00 -4.07
CA TRP A 91 -4.69 6.11 -2.65
C TRP A 91 -3.21 6.42 -2.42
N LEU A 92 -2.33 5.77 -3.18
CA LEU A 92 -0.88 6.02 -3.09
C LEU A 92 -0.57 7.47 -3.47
N GLN A 93 -1.26 7.98 -4.49
CA GLN A 93 -1.13 9.38 -4.92
C GLN A 93 -1.60 10.33 -3.81
N GLU A 94 -2.75 10.07 -3.22
CA GLU A 94 -3.30 10.91 -2.15
C GLU A 94 -2.37 10.96 -0.94
N MET A 95 -1.82 9.81 -0.56
CA MET A 95 -0.97 9.71 0.63
C MET A 95 0.43 10.29 0.42
N GLY A 96 0.82 10.53 -0.83
CA GLY A 96 2.08 11.20 -1.14
C GLY A 96 3.32 10.39 -0.76
N VAL A 97 3.24 9.07 -0.83
CA VAL A 97 4.38 8.21 -0.57
C VAL A 97 5.44 8.45 -1.64
N GLU A 98 6.72 8.43 -1.26
CA GLU A 98 7.79 8.76 -2.21
C GLU A 98 8.02 7.67 -3.25
N ARG A 99 7.89 6.40 -2.85
CA ARG A 99 8.07 5.26 -3.76
C ARG A 99 7.25 4.06 -3.34
N VAL A 100 6.94 3.23 -4.31
CA VAL A 100 6.16 2.00 -4.11
C VAL A 100 6.97 0.84 -4.66
N VAL A 101 7.19 -0.19 -3.85
CA VAL A 101 7.84 -1.43 -4.27
C VAL A 101 6.81 -2.55 -4.24
N PHE A 102 6.73 -3.32 -5.32
CA PHE A 102 5.70 -4.36 -5.42
C PHE A 102 6.15 -5.48 -6.35
N ARG A 103 5.44 -6.60 -6.27
CA ARG A 103 5.65 -7.71 -7.21
C ARG A 103 4.66 -7.59 -8.36
N ASN A 104 5.19 -7.66 -9.56
CA ASN A 104 4.39 -7.76 -10.77
C ASN A 104 4.77 -9.08 -11.42
N GLY A 105 3.96 -10.10 -11.19
CA GLY A 105 4.35 -11.46 -11.53
C GLY A 105 5.58 -11.87 -10.73
N GLY A 106 6.61 -12.38 -11.39
CA GLY A 106 7.84 -12.80 -10.73
C GLY A 106 8.85 -11.65 -10.53
N ARG A 107 8.52 -10.41 -10.91
CA ARG A 107 9.46 -9.28 -10.85
C ARG A 107 9.16 -8.38 -9.68
N VAL A 108 10.21 -7.82 -9.07
CA VAL A 108 10.09 -6.73 -8.10
C VAL A 108 10.25 -5.42 -8.87
N VAL A 109 9.29 -4.54 -8.70
CA VAL A 109 9.22 -3.25 -9.41
C VAL A 109 9.17 -2.13 -8.38
N THR A 110 9.92 -1.05 -8.63
CA THR A 110 9.85 0.16 -7.79
C THR A 110 9.45 1.32 -8.70
N MET A 111 8.39 2.02 -8.31
CA MET A 111 7.85 3.15 -9.07
C MET A 111 7.36 4.23 -8.13
N THR A 112 7.30 5.46 -8.62
CA THR A 112 6.66 6.55 -7.89
C THR A 112 5.14 6.49 -8.12
N PRO A 113 4.34 7.10 -7.25
CA PRO A 113 2.90 7.20 -7.51
C PRO A 113 2.57 7.87 -8.84
N ASP A 114 3.33 8.89 -9.24
CA ASP A 114 3.12 9.58 -10.53
C ASP A 114 3.36 8.65 -11.71
N GLU A 115 4.36 7.78 -11.61
CA GLU A 115 4.63 6.78 -12.66
C GLU A 115 3.53 5.73 -12.71
N LEU A 116 2.96 5.38 -11.55
CA LEU A 116 1.88 4.38 -11.45
C LEU A 116 0.54 4.92 -11.93
N LEU A 117 0.31 6.23 -11.80
CA LEU A 117 -0.95 6.87 -12.18
C LEU A 117 -0.68 8.23 -12.81
N PRO A 118 -0.22 8.24 -14.08
CA PRO A 118 0.05 9.50 -14.79
C PRO A 118 -1.23 10.33 -14.94
N GLU A 119 -1.07 11.67 -14.92
CA GLU A 119 -2.19 12.61 -15.12
C GLU A 119 -3.33 12.35 -14.14
N SER A 120 -3.01 12.01 -12.89
CA SER A 120 -4.00 11.63 -11.90
C SER A 120 -4.83 12.81 -11.42
N PHE A 121 -6.02 12.50 -10.94
CA PHE A 121 -6.82 13.45 -10.16
C PHE A 121 -6.20 13.60 -8.77
N ASP A 122 -6.09 14.83 -8.28
CA ASP A 122 -5.63 15.09 -6.92
C ASP A 122 -6.33 16.32 -6.34
N SER A 123 -6.02 16.64 -5.08
CA SER A 123 -6.70 17.72 -4.37
C SER A 123 -6.51 19.10 -5.01
N SER A 124 -5.45 19.28 -5.81
CA SER A 124 -5.22 20.56 -6.50
C SER A 124 -6.33 20.86 -7.51
N LYS A 125 -7.06 19.85 -7.97
CA LYS A 125 -8.17 20.02 -8.92
C LYS A 125 -9.46 20.48 -8.24
N LEU A 126 -9.49 20.48 -6.91
CA LEU A 126 -10.68 20.85 -6.15
C LEU A 126 -10.73 22.33 -5.77
N SER A 127 -9.66 23.06 -6.00
CA SER A 127 -9.59 24.49 -5.67
C SER A 127 -9.84 25.39 -6.87
#